data_da88d451b7a90704d31114de872876ff
#
_entry.id   da88d451b7a90704d31114de872876ff
#
_cell.length_a   1.000
_cell.length_b   1.000
_cell.length_c   1.000
_cell.angle_alpha   90.00
_cell.angle_beta   90.00
_cell.angle_gamma   90.00
#
_symmetry.space_group_name_H-M   'P 1'
#
loop_
_entity.id
_entity.type
_entity.pdbx_description
1 polymer ?
#
loop_
_entity_poly.entity_id
_entity_poly.type
_entity_poly.pdbx_seq_one_letter_code
_entity_poly.pdbx_strand_id
1 'polypeptide(L)'
;LEGNGLSAEDVLALYEVEETSKEAGYIRWAGQELSMIAADGVAEIHAQIGLNSTVCPKNCKFCSFAACNNVRKGKYELPKEDVLEYAKLYVEEGANLILMLTTASYSFDKLVDMVGSVREVIPADMPLLVNTDDMALDQCRQLKAAGANGAYHAVRMREGEDTEIPVEKRFETFANLRESGLTLSTCVEPVGPEHTPEELTEATMRCISTNPLSAGVGKRIGVPGTLV
;
A
#
# COMPACT_ATOMS: atom_id res chain seq x y z
N LEU A 1 -3.11 23.50 13.80
CA LEU A 1 -3.28 22.11 14.31
C LEU A 1 -4.51 22.01 15.24
N GLU A 2 -5.62 22.63 14.85
CA GLU A 2 -6.85 22.68 15.67
C GLU A 2 -7.68 21.39 15.56
N GLY A 3 -7.23 20.38 14.80
CA GLY A 3 -7.91 19.10 14.63
C GLY A 3 -9.10 19.15 13.66
N ASN A 4 -9.29 20.24 12.94
CA ASN A 4 -10.30 20.33 11.88
C ASN A 4 -9.85 19.52 10.65
N GLY A 5 -10.77 18.79 10.03
CA GLY A 5 -10.52 18.14 8.75
C GLY A 5 -10.27 19.18 7.64
N LEU A 6 -9.50 18.79 6.62
CA LEU A 6 -9.24 19.61 5.44
C LEU A 6 -10.37 19.43 4.42
N SER A 7 -10.82 20.52 3.82
CA SER A 7 -11.70 20.49 2.64
C SER A 7 -10.89 20.20 1.37
N ALA A 8 -11.55 19.89 0.26
CA ALA A 8 -10.88 19.74 -1.02
C ALA A 8 -10.17 21.04 -1.48
N GLU A 9 -10.75 22.20 -1.15
CA GLU A 9 -10.13 23.50 -1.43
C GLU A 9 -8.86 23.71 -0.62
N ASP A 10 -8.84 23.32 0.66
CA ASP A 10 -7.65 23.36 1.50
C ASP A 10 -6.55 22.43 0.95
N VAL A 11 -6.90 21.22 0.56
CA VAL A 11 -5.95 20.25 0.00
C VAL A 11 -5.37 20.74 -1.33
N LEU A 12 -6.20 21.32 -2.21
CA LEU A 12 -5.74 21.92 -3.47
C LEU A 12 -4.74 23.05 -3.19
N ALA A 13 -5.08 23.98 -2.29
CA ALA A 13 -4.19 25.07 -1.92
C ALA A 13 -2.85 24.58 -1.34
N LEU A 14 -2.83 23.45 -0.63
CA LEU A 14 -1.59 22.86 -0.14
C LEU A 14 -0.74 22.26 -1.27
N TYR A 15 -1.36 21.67 -2.31
CA TYR A 15 -0.64 21.16 -3.48
C TYR A 15 -0.11 22.25 -4.42
N GLU A 16 -0.69 23.44 -4.40
CA GLU A 16 -0.22 24.60 -5.17
C GLU A 16 0.99 25.31 -4.55
N VAL A 17 1.34 24.94 -3.30
CA VAL A 17 2.51 25.52 -2.62
C VAL A 17 3.79 25.06 -3.29
N GLU A 18 4.67 26.02 -3.61
CA GLU A 18 5.97 25.73 -4.24
C GLU A 18 6.84 24.86 -3.31
N GLU A 19 7.34 23.72 -3.81
CA GLU A 19 7.99 22.66 -3.03
C GLU A 19 9.20 23.11 -2.19
N THR A 20 9.94 24.10 -2.68
CA THR A 20 11.17 24.60 -2.02
C THR A 20 10.91 25.83 -1.14
N SER A 21 9.66 26.28 -1.05
CA SER A 21 9.24 27.45 -0.26
C SER A 21 9.31 27.18 1.27
N LYS A 22 9.28 28.25 2.03
CA LYS A 22 9.16 28.16 3.51
C LYS A 22 7.83 27.57 3.93
N GLU A 23 6.78 27.88 3.17
CA GLU A 23 5.42 27.39 3.38
C GLU A 23 5.36 25.88 3.25
N ALA A 24 6.01 25.30 2.25
CA ALA A 24 6.16 23.85 2.13
C ALA A 24 6.93 23.24 3.32
N GLY A 25 7.89 23.98 3.90
CA GLY A 25 8.56 23.61 5.14
C GLY A 25 7.58 23.52 6.32
N TYR A 26 6.69 24.48 6.47
CA TYR A 26 5.65 24.47 7.52
C TYR A 26 4.63 23.34 7.32
N ILE A 27 4.24 23.03 6.09
CA ILE A 27 3.32 21.92 5.78
C ILE A 27 3.95 20.60 6.23
N ARG A 28 5.21 20.36 5.86
CA ARG A 28 5.94 19.13 6.28
C ARG A 28 6.07 19.01 7.79
N TRP A 29 6.43 20.10 8.46
CA TRP A 29 6.50 20.14 9.92
C TRP A 29 5.14 19.84 10.56
N ALA A 30 4.06 20.49 10.11
CA ALA A 30 2.72 20.25 10.64
C ALA A 30 2.26 18.79 10.42
N GLY A 31 2.55 18.21 9.25
CA GLY A 31 2.26 16.81 8.96
C GLY A 31 3.03 15.85 9.87
N GLN A 32 4.31 16.15 10.15
CA GLN A 32 5.11 15.36 11.09
C GLN A 32 4.55 15.43 12.51
N GLU A 33 4.21 16.62 13.02
CA GLU A 33 3.61 16.78 14.35
C GLU A 33 2.30 15.99 14.49
N LEU A 34 1.41 16.08 13.48
CA LEU A 34 0.16 15.32 13.46
C LEU A 34 0.40 13.80 13.44
N SER A 35 1.38 13.34 12.65
CA SER A 35 1.72 11.92 12.58
C SER A 35 2.29 11.43 13.92
N MET A 36 3.13 12.21 14.58
CA MET A 36 3.68 11.87 15.89
C MET A 36 2.59 11.80 16.96
N ILE A 37 1.63 12.71 16.94
CA ILE A 37 0.47 12.67 17.84
C ILE A 37 -0.40 11.45 17.58
N ALA A 38 -0.71 11.16 16.32
CA ALA A 38 -1.55 10.02 15.93
C ALA A 38 -0.91 8.66 16.25
N ALA A 39 0.42 8.57 16.20
CA ALA A 39 1.20 7.35 16.45
C ALA A 39 1.75 7.26 17.91
N ASP A 40 1.32 8.13 18.82
CA ASP A 40 1.80 8.20 20.19
C ASP A 40 3.35 8.23 20.29
N GLY A 41 3.98 8.96 19.35
CA GLY A 41 5.42 9.11 19.27
C GLY A 41 6.17 7.88 18.73
N VAL A 42 5.49 6.84 18.30
CA VAL A 42 6.12 5.62 17.78
C VAL A 42 6.26 5.72 16.25
N ALA A 43 7.46 5.45 15.75
CA ALA A 43 7.71 5.33 14.32
C ALA A 43 7.45 3.88 13.85
N GLU A 44 6.83 3.74 12.66
CA GLU A 44 6.71 2.44 12.01
C GLU A 44 7.97 2.11 11.21
N ILE A 45 8.55 0.93 11.47
CA ILE A 45 9.63 0.33 10.69
C ILE A 45 9.03 -0.85 9.94
N HIS A 46 8.72 -0.61 8.67
CA HIS A 46 8.12 -1.61 7.79
C HIS A 46 9.15 -2.56 7.21
N ALA A 47 9.04 -3.84 7.51
CA ALA A 47 9.70 -4.89 6.77
C ALA A 47 8.82 -5.38 5.62
N GLN A 48 9.34 -5.42 4.42
CA GLN A 48 8.61 -5.84 3.23
C GLN A 48 9.19 -7.13 2.66
N ILE A 49 8.34 -8.16 2.49
CA ILE A 49 8.74 -9.45 1.92
C ILE A 49 7.96 -9.67 0.62
N GLY A 50 8.65 -9.59 -0.52
CA GLY A 50 8.09 -9.91 -1.82
C GLY A 50 8.04 -11.41 -2.04
N LEU A 51 6.86 -12.03 -2.00
CA LEU A 51 6.70 -13.48 -2.10
C LEU A 51 6.96 -14.02 -3.51
N ASN A 52 6.77 -13.20 -4.54
CA ASN A 52 7.04 -13.60 -5.92
C ASN A 52 7.47 -12.43 -6.81
N SER A 53 8.11 -12.83 -7.92
CA SER A 53 8.52 -11.93 -9.01
C SER A 53 8.01 -12.49 -10.34
N THR A 54 6.69 -12.65 -10.44
CA THR A 54 6.03 -13.20 -11.63
C THR A 54 5.38 -12.08 -12.43
N VAL A 55 5.34 -12.20 -13.76
CA VAL A 55 4.67 -11.26 -14.65
C VAL A 55 3.21 -11.10 -14.21
N CYS A 56 2.77 -9.84 -14.06
CA CYS A 56 1.44 -9.47 -13.58
C CYS A 56 0.51 -9.13 -14.76
N PRO A 57 -0.69 -9.70 -14.83
CA PRO A 57 -1.64 -9.45 -15.93
C PRO A 57 -2.41 -8.13 -15.80
N LYS A 58 -2.24 -7.36 -14.72
CA LYS A 58 -3.01 -6.14 -14.46
C LYS A 58 -2.58 -4.92 -15.28
N ASN A 59 -1.49 -5.04 -16.03
CA ASN A 59 -1.03 -4.07 -17.01
C ASN A 59 -0.93 -2.62 -16.53
N CYS A 60 -0.50 -2.43 -15.26
CA CYS A 60 -0.20 -1.08 -14.76
C CYS A 60 1.01 -0.51 -15.51
N LYS A 61 0.83 0.57 -16.26
CA LYS A 61 1.84 1.15 -17.16
C LYS A 61 3.14 1.55 -16.46
N PHE A 62 3.07 1.89 -15.18
CA PHE A 62 4.20 2.27 -14.32
C PHE A 62 4.92 1.09 -13.65
N CYS A 63 4.40 -0.12 -13.73
CA CYS A 63 4.89 -1.25 -12.93
C CYS A 63 5.83 -2.16 -13.73
N SER A 64 7.03 -2.39 -13.23
CA SER A 64 8.00 -3.28 -13.88
C SER A 64 7.56 -4.76 -13.97
N PHE A 65 6.56 -5.16 -13.17
CA PHE A 65 5.99 -6.51 -13.23
C PHE A 65 4.87 -6.65 -14.26
N ALA A 66 4.32 -5.55 -14.78
CA ALA A 66 3.22 -5.57 -15.74
C ALA A 66 3.62 -6.27 -17.05
N ALA A 67 2.74 -7.12 -17.57
CA ALA A 67 2.98 -7.85 -18.83
C ALA A 67 3.19 -6.90 -20.01
N CYS A 68 2.44 -5.79 -20.06
CA CYS A 68 2.54 -4.78 -21.13
C CYS A 68 3.92 -4.13 -21.23
N ASN A 69 4.66 -4.01 -20.12
CA ASN A 69 5.97 -3.37 -20.09
C ASN A 69 7.11 -4.31 -20.50
N ASN A 70 6.92 -5.63 -20.39
CA ASN A 70 7.91 -6.65 -20.73
C ASN A 70 9.32 -6.45 -20.08
N VAL A 71 9.35 -5.77 -18.92
CA VAL A 71 10.60 -5.49 -18.17
C VAL A 71 11.05 -6.73 -17.41
N ARG A 72 10.15 -7.35 -16.65
CA ARG A 72 10.43 -8.60 -15.93
C ARG A 72 10.15 -9.81 -16.79
N LYS A 73 11.04 -10.78 -16.71
CA LYS A 73 10.92 -12.06 -17.43
C LYS A 73 11.09 -13.20 -16.44
N GLY A 74 10.38 -14.28 -16.73
CA GLY A 74 10.46 -15.48 -15.90
C GLY A 74 9.47 -15.46 -14.73
N LYS A 75 9.60 -16.48 -13.91
CA LYS A 75 8.76 -16.75 -12.76
C LYS A 75 9.64 -17.12 -11.58
N TYR A 76 9.51 -16.40 -10.49
CA TYR A 76 10.20 -16.69 -9.25
C TYR A 76 9.22 -16.59 -8.09
N GLU A 77 9.27 -17.56 -7.20
CA GLU A 77 8.57 -17.54 -5.91
C GLU A 77 9.62 -17.75 -4.82
N LEU A 78 9.56 -16.93 -3.78
CA LEU A 78 10.46 -17.06 -2.63
C LEU A 78 10.10 -18.33 -1.86
N PRO A 79 11.07 -19.23 -1.57
CA PRO A 79 10.83 -20.42 -0.75
C PRO A 79 10.27 -20.06 0.63
N LYS A 80 9.38 -20.89 1.15
CA LYS A 80 8.72 -20.65 2.45
C LYS A 80 9.72 -20.51 3.60
N GLU A 81 10.74 -21.35 3.61
CA GLU A 81 11.83 -21.32 4.58
C GLU A 81 12.56 -19.97 4.59
N ASP A 82 12.82 -19.39 3.42
CA ASP A 82 13.48 -18.09 3.30
C ASP A 82 12.57 -16.98 3.80
N VAL A 83 11.25 -17.04 3.52
CA VAL A 83 10.26 -16.08 4.03
C VAL A 83 10.25 -16.08 5.56
N LEU A 84 10.26 -17.27 6.18
CA LEU A 84 10.25 -17.40 7.64
C LEU A 84 11.57 -16.93 8.27
N GLU A 85 12.70 -17.16 7.61
CA GLU A 85 14.01 -16.66 8.03
C GLU A 85 14.03 -15.12 7.96
N TYR A 86 13.58 -14.52 6.87
CA TYR A 86 13.50 -13.06 6.74
C TYR A 86 12.55 -12.44 7.76
N ALA A 87 11.40 -13.06 8.01
CA ALA A 87 10.46 -12.56 9.01
C ALA A 87 11.09 -12.48 10.41
N LYS A 88 11.84 -13.52 10.83
CA LYS A 88 12.57 -13.54 12.09
C LYS A 88 13.67 -12.48 12.13
N LEU A 89 14.49 -12.43 11.08
CA LEU A 89 15.59 -11.46 10.96
C LEU A 89 15.08 -10.02 11.07
N TYR A 90 13.99 -9.68 10.39
CA TYR A 90 13.43 -8.33 10.45
C TYR A 90 12.90 -7.98 11.85
N VAL A 91 12.32 -8.93 12.56
CA VAL A 91 11.92 -8.73 13.97
C VAL A 91 13.15 -8.47 14.85
N GLU A 92 14.22 -9.25 14.67
CA GLU A 92 15.50 -9.09 15.39
C GLU A 92 16.16 -7.75 15.12
N GLU A 93 16.04 -7.23 13.87
CA GLU A 93 16.57 -5.93 13.46
C GLU A 93 15.63 -4.75 13.81
N GLY A 94 14.53 -5.01 14.52
CA GLY A 94 13.67 -3.97 15.09
C GLY A 94 12.51 -3.52 14.20
N ALA A 95 12.17 -4.26 13.15
CA ALA A 95 10.93 -4.02 12.43
C ALA A 95 9.73 -4.23 13.36
N ASN A 96 8.74 -3.34 13.27
CA ASN A 96 7.52 -3.41 14.07
C ASN A 96 6.24 -3.57 13.23
N LEU A 97 6.40 -3.82 11.94
CA LEU A 97 5.34 -4.22 11.01
C LEU A 97 5.95 -5.06 9.88
N ILE A 98 5.29 -6.15 9.50
CA ILE A 98 5.63 -6.94 8.31
C ILE A 98 4.54 -6.79 7.27
N LEU A 99 4.94 -6.47 6.03
CA LEU A 99 4.07 -6.42 4.85
C LEU A 99 4.53 -7.48 3.84
N MET A 100 3.68 -8.46 3.56
CA MET A 100 3.92 -9.45 2.51
C MET A 100 3.30 -8.98 1.20
N LEU A 101 4.10 -8.96 0.12
CA LEU A 101 3.71 -8.45 -1.18
C LEU A 101 3.67 -9.57 -2.21
N THR A 102 2.63 -9.52 -3.06
CA THR A 102 2.50 -10.44 -4.20
C THR A 102 2.17 -9.68 -5.48
N THR A 103 2.49 -10.28 -6.63
CA THR A 103 1.82 -9.90 -7.89
C THR A 103 0.43 -10.54 -7.93
N ALA A 104 -0.47 -10.05 -8.81
CA ALA A 104 -1.81 -10.62 -8.99
C ALA A 104 -1.81 -12.06 -9.52
N SER A 105 -0.66 -12.58 -9.94
CA SER A 105 -0.52 -13.97 -10.40
C SER A 105 -0.20 -14.97 -9.27
N TYR A 106 -0.01 -14.50 -8.04
CA TYR A 106 0.30 -15.38 -6.91
C TYR A 106 -0.94 -16.15 -6.45
N SER A 107 -0.77 -17.42 -6.07
CA SER A 107 -1.89 -18.24 -5.58
C SER A 107 -2.40 -17.70 -4.25
N PHE A 108 -3.70 -17.49 -4.16
CA PHE A 108 -4.34 -17.02 -2.93
C PHE A 108 -4.21 -18.03 -1.78
N ASP A 109 -4.38 -19.32 -2.07
CA ASP A 109 -4.24 -20.38 -1.05
C ASP A 109 -2.81 -20.43 -0.49
N LYS A 110 -1.80 -20.23 -1.34
CA LYS A 110 -0.41 -20.10 -0.89
C LYS A 110 -0.20 -18.85 -0.02
N LEU A 111 -0.88 -17.75 -0.34
CA LEU A 111 -0.80 -16.55 0.49
C LEU A 111 -1.38 -16.80 1.88
N VAL A 112 -2.54 -17.44 1.97
CA VAL A 112 -3.18 -17.79 3.25
C VAL A 112 -2.27 -18.70 4.09
N ASP A 113 -1.69 -19.75 3.49
CA ASP A 113 -0.73 -20.63 4.16
C ASP A 113 0.53 -19.89 4.64
N MET A 114 1.04 -18.97 3.81
CA MET A 114 2.20 -18.17 4.16
C MET A 114 1.92 -17.20 5.31
N VAL A 115 0.74 -16.54 5.31
CA VAL A 115 0.29 -15.68 6.41
C VAL A 115 0.26 -16.46 7.72
N GLY A 116 -0.34 -17.65 7.73
CA GLY A 116 -0.38 -18.50 8.91
C GLY A 116 1.01 -18.87 9.42
N SER A 117 1.89 -19.25 8.50
CA SER A 117 3.27 -19.67 8.86
C SER A 117 4.12 -18.50 9.37
N VAL A 118 4.00 -17.31 8.79
CA VAL A 118 4.69 -16.11 9.29
C VAL A 118 4.14 -15.71 10.65
N ARG A 119 2.83 -15.78 10.86
CA ARG A 119 2.22 -15.48 12.17
C ARG A 119 2.76 -16.35 13.30
N GLU A 120 3.12 -17.58 13.03
CA GLU A 120 3.68 -18.50 14.03
C GLU A 120 5.11 -18.14 14.49
N VAL A 121 5.84 -17.35 13.70
CA VAL A 121 7.28 -17.05 13.94
C VAL A 121 7.56 -15.61 14.32
N ILE A 122 6.56 -14.72 14.31
CA ILE A 122 6.68 -13.32 14.73
C ILE A 122 5.86 -13.06 16.01
N PRO A 123 6.13 -11.96 16.76
CA PRO A 123 5.33 -11.59 17.93
C PRO A 123 3.83 -11.54 17.63
N ALA A 124 3.00 -12.06 18.53
CA ALA A 124 1.56 -12.19 18.33
C ALA A 124 0.84 -10.84 18.13
N ASP A 125 1.35 -9.79 18.74
CA ASP A 125 0.85 -8.41 18.67
C ASP A 125 1.44 -7.60 17.52
N MET A 126 2.46 -8.14 16.83
CA MET A 126 3.08 -7.45 15.69
C MET A 126 2.13 -7.40 14.49
N PRO A 127 1.88 -6.21 13.89
CA PRO A 127 1.07 -6.09 12.69
C PRO A 127 1.64 -6.90 11.51
N LEU A 128 0.78 -7.73 10.91
CA LEU A 128 1.07 -8.49 9.71
C LEU A 128 0.06 -8.10 8.62
N LEU A 129 0.53 -7.43 7.59
CA LEU A 129 -0.27 -6.95 6.49
C LEU A 129 0.05 -7.70 5.20
N VAL A 130 -0.90 -7.70 4.28
CA VAL A 130 -0.71 -8.23 2.93
C VAL A 130 -0.94 -7.14 1.88
N ASN A 131 -0.22 -7.22 0.77
CA ASN A 131 -0.47 -6.45 -0.44
C ASN A 131 -0.60 -7.46 -1.61
N THR A 132 -1.81 -7.63 -2.09
CA THR A 132 -2.14 -8.61 -3.13
C THR A 132 -3.18 -8.03 -4.10
N ASP A 133 -3.76 -8.85 -4.98
CA ASP A 133 -4.84 -8.45 -5.89
C ASP A 133 -6.12 -8.05 -5.14
N ASP A 134 -7.14 -7.59 -5.88
CA ASP A 134 -8.48 -7.35 -5.34
C ASP A 134 -9.04 -8.62 -4.67
N MET A 135 -9.75 -8.44 -3.56
CA MET A 135 -10.19 -9.54 -2.71
C MET A 135 -11.69 -9.56 -2.48
N ALA A 136 -12.29 -10.72 -2.65
CA ALA A 136 -13.64 -10.99 -2.20
C ALA A 136 -13.71 -11.08 -0.66
N LEU A 137 -14.90 -10.89 -0.09
CA LEU A 137 -15.13 -10.92 1.35
C LEU A 137 -14.65 -12.23 2.01
N ASP A 138 -14.92 -13.36 1.37
CA ASP A 138 -14.47 -14.67 1.89
C ASP A 138 -12.94 -14.77 1.93
N GLN A 139 -12.25 -14.23 0.95
CA GLN A 139 -10.79 -14.15 0.92
C GLN A 139 -10.25 -13.28 2.06
N CYS A 140 -10.87 -12.13 2.31
CA CYS A 140 -10.51 -11.28 3.44
C CYS A 140 -10.70 -12.00 4.78
N ARG A 141 -11.79 -12.76 4.95
CA ARG A 141 -12.05 -13.57 6.15
C ARG A 141 -11.02 -14.69 6.34
N GLN A 142 -10.59 -15.36 5.26
CA GLN A 142 -9.54 -16.39 5.30
C GLN A 142 -8.21 -15.80 5.75
N LEU A 143 -7.78 -14.65 5.19
CA LEU A 143 -6.56 -13.97 5.61
C LEU A 143 -6.59 -13.56 7.07
N LYS A 144 -7.73 -13.03 7.54
CA LYS A 144 -7.91 -12.71 8.96
C LYS A 144 -7.80 -13.94 9.85
N ALA A 145 -8.45 -15.03 9.47
CA ALA A 145 -8.38 -16.30 10.20
C ALA A 145 -6.96 -16.88 10.23
N ALA A 146 -6.17 -16.67 9.19
CA ALA A 146 -4.76 -17.04 9.12
C ALA A 146 -3.84 -16.13 9.95
N GLY A 147 -4.34 -14.99 10.47
CA GLY A 147 -3.59 -14.12 11.37
C GLY A 147 -3.12 -12.80 10.77
N ALA A 148 -3.60 -12.41 9.57
CA ALA A 148 -3.40 -11.06 9.06
C ALA A 148 -4.18 -10.03 9.90
N ASN A 149 -3.58 -8.85 10.12
CA ASN A 149 -4.20 -7.72 10.79
C ASN A 149 -4.86 -6.77 9.79
N GLY A 150 -4.35 -6.70 8.57
CA GLY A 150 -4.85 -5.78 7.55
C GLY A 150 -4.27 -6.04 6.18
N ALA A 151 -4.61 -5.14 5.27
CA ALA A 151 -4.05 -5.12 3.93
C ALA A 151 -3.63 -3.70 3.52
N TYR A 152 -2.56 -3.63 2.77
CA TYR A 152 -2.28 -2.47 1.96
C TYR A 152 -3.03 -2.59 0.63
N HIS A 153 -3.89 -1.63 0.33
CA HIS A 153 -4.64 -1.59 -0.91
C HIS A 153 -4.95 -0.14 -1.30
N ALA A 154 -4.86 0.20 -2.58
CA ALA A 154 -5.03 1.59 -3.01
C ALA A 154 -5.74 1.69 -4.35
N VAL A 155 -6.47 2.79 -4.56
CA VAL A 155 -6.83 3.27 -5.89
C VAL A 155 -5.64 4.04 -6.43
N ARG A 156 -5.03 3.57 -7.50
CA ARG A 156 -3.86 4.20 -8.11
C ARG A 156 -4.21 5.53 -8.76
N MET A 157 -3.22 6.40 -8.91
CA MET A 157 -3.35 7.56 -9.78
C MET A 157 -3.75 7.10 -11.18
N ARG A 158 -4.76 7.71 -11.75
CA ARG A 158 -5.36 7.34 -13.05
C ARG A 158 -5.69 5.85 -13.16
N GLU A 159 -6.24 5.27 -12.07
CA GLU A 159 -6.74 3.87 -12.10
C GLU A 159 -7.80 3.72 -13.19
N GLY A 160 -7.70 2.68 -14.00
CA GLY A 160 -8.55 2.45 -15.17
C GLY A 160 -8.03 3.09 -16.46
N GLU A 161 -7.11 4.05 -16.39
CA GLU A 161 -6.42 4.65 -17.54
C GLU A 161 -4.99 4.10 -17.65
N ASP A 162 -4.23 4.17 -16.56
CA ASP A 162 -2.87 3.66 -16.46
C ASP A 162 -2.81 2.24 -15.91
N THR A 163 -3.95 1.65 -15.62
CA THR A 163 -4.13 0.24 -15.24
C THR A 163 -5.33 -0.36 -15.98
N GLU A 164 -5.40 -1.67 -16.07
CA GLU A 164 -6.59 -2.39 -16.58
C GLU A 164 -7.52 -2.83 -15.43
N ILE A 165 -7.58 -2.04 -14.35
CA ILE A 165 -8.36 -2.37 -13.17
C ILE A 165 -9.47 -1.33 -13.01
N PRO A 166 -10.76 -1.74 -13.01
CA PRO A 166 -11.86 -0.83 -12.71
C PRO A 166 -11.76 -0.27 -11.29
N VAL A 167 -11.96 1.04 -11.14
CA VAL A 167 -11.90 1.72 -9.83
C VAL A 167 -12.87 1.11 -8.82
N GLU A 168 -14.05 0.69 -9.27
CA GLU A 168 -15.09 0.05 -8.45
C GLU A 168 -14.59 -1.23 -7.75
N LYS A 169 -13.69 -1.97 -8.38
CA LYS A 169 -13.10 -3.18 -7.78
C LYS A 169 -12.24 -2.85 -6.56
N ARG A 170 -11.55 -1.72 -6.57
CA ARG A 170 -10.78 -1.24 -5.42
C ARG A 170 -11.71 -0.89 -4.24
N PHE A 171 -12.81 -0.19 -4.52
CA PHE A 171 -13.80 0.13 -3.49
C PHE A 171 -14.51 -1.10 -2.94
N GLU A 172 -14.81 -2.09 -3.80
CA GLU A 172 -15.33 -3.39 -3.37
C GLU A 172 -14.36 -4.07 -2.38
N THR A 173 -13.06 -4.09 -2.70
CA THR A 173 -12.04 -4.64 -1.81
C THR A 173 -11.96 -3.86 -0.49
N PHE A 174 -12.03 -2.53 -0.51
CA PHE A 174 -12.05 -1.72 0.72
C PHE A 174 -13.25 -2.06 1.62
N ALA A 175 -14.43 -2.24 1.03
CA ALA A 175 -15.63 -2.65 1.76
C ALA A 175 -15.46 -4.04 2.38
N ASN A 176 -14.91 -5.00 1.62
CA ASN A 176 -14.66 -6.37 2.05
C ASN A 176 -13.63 -6.45 3.20
N LEU A 177 -12.56 -5.64 3.13
CA LEU A 177 -11.58 -5.51 4.22
C LEU A 177 -12.26 -5.03 5.51
N ARG A 178 -13.04 -3.97 5.42
CA ARG A 178 -13.76 -3.41 6.57
C ARG A 178 -14.75 -4.41 7.16
N GLU A 179 -15.55 -5.07 6.32
CA GLU A 179 -16.55 -6.06 6.77
C GLU A 179 -15.90 -7.29 7.43
N SER A 180 -14.74 -7.73 6.93
CA SER A 180 -13.98 -8.83 7.54
C SER A 180 -13.29 -8.42 8.84
N GLY A 181 -13.21 -7.11 9.16
CA GLY A 181 -12.49 -6.56 10.30
C GLY A 181 -10.97 -6.53 10.11
N LEU A 182 -10.49 -6.56 8.85
CA LEU A 182 -9.11 -6.23 8.50
C LEU A 182 -8.96 -4.72 8.42
N THR A 183 -7.80 -4.21 8.84
CA THR A 183 -7.46 -2.79 8.69
C THR A 183 -7.03 -2.48 7.26
N LEU A 184 -7.24 -1.24 6.84
CA LEU A 184 -6.77 -0.73 5.55
C LEU A 184 -5.59 0.21 5.76
N SER A 185 -4.47 -0.07 5.09
CA SER A 185 -3.42 0.90 4.81
C SER A 185 -3.49 1.27 3.32
N THR A 186 -3.37 2.55 2.99
CA THR A 186 -3.51 3.02 1.60
C THR A 186 -2.51 4.13 1.27
N CYS A 187 -2.50 4.58 0.01
CA CYS A 187 -1.54 5.59 -0.45
C CYS A 187 -2.10 6.35 -1.66
N VAL A 188 -1.74 7.61 -1.78
CA VAL A 188 -1.85 8.37 -3.02
C VAL A 188 -0.62 8.03 -3.87
N GLU A 189 -0.77 7.15 -4.84
CA GLU A 189 0.34 6.60 -5.64
C GLU A 189 -0.09 6.06 -7.01
N PRO A 190 0.85 5.87 -7.95
CA PRO A 190 2.21 6.41 -7.96
C PRO A 190 2.20 7.85 -8.48
N VAL A 191 2.70 8.81 -7.70
CA VAL A 191 2.73 10.21 -8.10
C VAL A 191 3.90 10.48 -9.04
N GLY A 192 3.60 10.95 -10.25
CA GLY A 192 4.57 11.37 -11.27
C GLY A 192 4.43 12.85 -11.61
N PRO A 193 5.38 13.41 -12.38
CA PRO A 193 5.40 14.83 -12.73
C PRO A 193 4.24 15.25 -13.65
N GLU A 194 3.53 14.32 -14.25
CA GLU A 194 2.37 14.56 -15.12
C GLU A 194 1.07 14.79 -14.36
N HIS A 195 1.02 14.49 -13.04
CA HIS A 195 -0.19 14.65 -12.25
C HIS A 195 -0.37 16.10 -11.82
N THR A 196 -1.59 16.62 -12.00
CA THR A 196 -1.93 17.99 -11.61
C THR A 196 -2.31 18.11 -10.13
N PRO A 197 -2.27 19.31 -9.51
CA PRO A 197 -2.76 19.53 -8.18
C PRO A 197 -4.21 19.05 -7.96
N GLU A 198 -5.08 19.19 -8.96
CA GLU A 198 -6.47 18.74 -8.92
C GLU A 198 -6.56 17.21 -8.87
N GLU A 199 -5.80 16.49 -9.70
CA GLU A 199 -5.74 15.02 -9.67
C GLU A 199 -5.23 14.52 -8.31
N LEU A 200 -4.20 15.17 -7.76
CA LEU A 200 -3.66 14.85 -6.44
C LEU A 200 -4.68 15.13 -5.32
N THR A 201 -5.41 16.25 -5.44
CA THR A 201 -6.48 16.59 -4.51
C THR A 201 -7.59 15.54 -4.52
N GLU A 202 -8.06 15.16 -5.71
CA GLU A 202 -9.09 14.11 -5.85
C GLU A 202 -8.63 12.79 -5.24
N ALA A 203 -7.41 12.35 -5.56
CA ALA A 203 -6.84 11.12 -5.02
C ALA A 203 -6.69 11.17 -3.49
N THR A 204 -6.29 12.32 -2.92
CA THR A 204 -6.17 12.53 -1.48
C THR A 204 -7.53 12.49 -0.79
N MET A 205 -8.52 13.18 -1.31
CA MET A 205 -9.88 13.17 -0.76
C MET A 205 -10.51 11.77 -0.84
N ARG A 206 -10.26 11.05 -1.92
CA ARG A 206 -10.64 9.64 -2.08
C ARG A 206 -9.97 8.77 -1.01
N CYS A 207 -8.67 8.92 -0.79
CA CYS A 207 -7.93 8.22 0.24
C CYS A 207 -8.52 8.48 1.63
N ILE A 208 -8.76 9.74 1.98
CA ILE A 208 -9.38 10.15 3.27
C ILE A 208 -10.76 9.51 3.44
N SER A 209 -11.58 9.47 2.39
CA SER A 209 -12.95 8.91 2.44
C SER A 209 -12.99 7.42 2.80
N THR A 210 -11.90 6.69 2.60
CA THR A 210 -11.80 5.26 2.97
C THR A 210 -11.58 5.05 4.45
N ASN A 211 -11.31 6.11 5.23
CA ASN A 211 -10.98 6.06 6.66
C ASN A 211 -9.91 4.98 6.97
N PRO A 212 -8.72 5.08 6.39
CA PRO A 212 -7.67 4.08 6.55
C PRO A 212 -7.02 4.18 7.94
N LEU A 213 -6.41 3.08 8.41
CA LEU A 213 -5.57 3.09 9.61
C LEU A 213 -4.31 3.91 9.39
N SER A 214 -3.71 3.79 8.21
CA SER A 214 -2.55 4.59 7.80
C SER A 214 -2.65 4.96 6.32
N ALA A 215 -2.13 6.12 5.98
CA ALA A 215 -2.09 6.62 4.62
C ALA A 215 -0.74 7.28 4.31
N GLY A 216 -0.32 7.19 3.07
CA GLY A 216 0.92 7.80 2.60
C GLY A 216 0.79 8.42 1.22
N VAL A 217 1.90 8.96 0.73
CA VAL A 217 2.07 9.42 -0.65
C VAL A 217 3.30 8.74 -1.23
N GLY A 218 3.14 8.08 -2.38
CA GLY A 218 4.22 7.36 -3.05
C GLY A 218 4.64 8.06 -4.35
N LYS A 219 5.84 8.66 -4.34
CA LYS A 219 6.45 9.20 -5.56
C LYS A 219 6.88 8.06 -6.49
N ARG A 220 6.51 8.15 -7.76
CA ARG A 220 6.95 7.19 -8.77
C ARG A 220 8.44 7.35 -9.05
N ILE A 221 9.15 6.21 -9.01
CA ILE A 221 10.51 6.10 -9.52
C ILE A 221 10.42 5.46 -10.91
N GLY A 222 10.87 6.18 -11.94
CA GLY A 222 10.85 5.66 -13.30
C GLY A 222 11.75 4.41 -13.43
N VAL A 223 11.17 3.32 -13.91
CA VAL A 223 11.91 2.09 -14.21
C VAL A 223 12.10 2.02 -15.73
N PRO A 224 13.33 1.90 -16.24
CA PRO A 224 13.56 1.77 -17.68
C PRO A 224 12.74 0.66 -18.31
N GLY A 225 11.99 0.99 -19.36
CA GLY A 225 11.11 0.05 -20.07
C GLY A 225 9.66 0.04 -19.60
N THR A 226 9.28 0.80 -18.57
CA THR A 226 7.86 1.07 -18.26
C THR A 226 7.29 2.14 -19.19
N LEU A 227 5.97 2.13 -19.39
CA LEU A 227 5.29 3.04 -20.32
C LEU A 227 5.12 4.46 -19.76
N VAL A 228 5.13 4.63 -18.45
CA VAL A 228 5.06 5.91 -17.74
C VAL A 228 5.93 5.86 -16.48
#